data_e783a6b4d93295ac9d28f6d1da6f9f82
#
_entry.id   e783a6b4d93295ac9d28f6d1da6f9f82
#
_cell.length_a   1.000
_cell.length_b   1.000
_cell.length_c   1.000
_cell.angle_alpha   90.00
_cell.angle_beta   90.00
_cell.angle_gamma   90.00
#
_symmetry.space_group_name_H-M   'P 1'
#
loop_
_entity.id
_entity.type
_entity.pdbx_description
1 polymer ?
#
loop_
_entity_poly.entity_id
_entity_poly.type
_entity_poly.pdbx_seq_one_letter_code
_entity_poly.pdbx_strand_id
1 'polypeptide(L)'
;MTTNVKKVLHAGISVYNMKESIEWYRKNLGFKVLKEDGYVPPLKATIVFLEKDGFQLELFEYDEPKKIPEDRLTPNTDLQTVGTKHIAFETDDMAALKAGFVENGVDIAHEVCMEGKAVMFIRDCNGVLIEFIENK
;
A
#
# COMPACT_ATOMS: atom_id res chain seq x y z
N MET A 1 -31.80 -6.68 7.80
CA MET A 1 -30.59 -6.15 7.13
C MET A 1 -30.01 -5.03 7.99
N THR A 2 -28.74 -5.09 8.29
CA THR A 2 -28.11 -3.99 9.03
C THR A 2 -27.40 -3.03 8.07
N THR A 3 -27.57 -1.73 8.29
CA THR A 3 -27.00 -0.66 7.46
C THR A 3 -26.22 0.35 8.30
N ASN A 4 -25.79 -0.08 9.49
CA ASN A 4 -25.05 0.81 10.39
C ASN A 4 -23.58 1.01 10.00
N VAL A 5 -23.10 0.30 8.99
CA VAL A 5 -21.77 0.53 8.40
C VAL A 5 -21.84 1.81 7.56
N LYS A 6 -21.00 2.80 7.88
CA LYS A 6 -21.05 4.11 7.22
C LYS A 6 -20.15 4.19 5.99
N LYS A 7 -18.88 3.88 6.13
CA LYS A 7 -17.90 4.00 5.04
C LYS A 7 -16.63 3.23 5.36
N VAL A 8 -15.80 3.01 4.36
CA VAL A 8 -14.44 2.54 4.57
C VAL A 8 -13.67 3.67 5.23
N LEU A 9 -13.01 3.40 6.36
CA LEU A 9 -12.31 4.42 7.13
C LEU A 9 -10.83 4.50 6.76
N HIS A 10 -10.14 3.37 6.82
CA HIS A 10 -8.73 3.30 6.46
C HIS A 10 -8.36 1.86 6.08
N ALA A 11 -7.17 1.69 5.53
CA ALA A 11 -6.54 0.38 5.35
C ALA A 11 -5.35 0.28 6.29
N GLY A 12 -5.08 -0.90 6.82
CA GLY A 12 -3.94 -1.15 7.70
C GLY A 12 -2.83 -1.88 6.98
N ILE A 13 -1.59 -1.47 7.21
CA ILE A 13 -0.39 -2.09 6.64
C ILE A 13 0.66 -2.25 7.75
N SER A 14 1.14 -3.47 7.94
CA SER A 14 2.28 -3.72 8.83
C SER A 14 3.57 -3.50 8.06
N VAL A 15 4.52 -2.83 8.69
CA VAL A 15 5.80 -2.43 8.06
C VAL A 15 6.97 -2.91 8.90
N TYR A 16 8.15 -3.06 8.25
CA TYR A 16 9.37 -3.42 8.95
C TYR A 16 9.99 -2.23 9.69
N ASN A 17 9.95 -1.05 9.07
CA ASN A 17 10.57 0.16 9.58
C ASN A 17 9.65 1.34 9.33
N MET A 18 9.15 1.98 10.39
CA MET A 18 8.19 3.06 10.27
C MET A 18 8.75 4.26 9.52
N LYS A 19 9.95 4.72 9.88
CA LYS A 19 10.56 5.90 9.28
C LYS A 19 10.78 5.71 7.78
N GLU A 20 11.31 4.57 7.39
CA GLU A 20 11.53 4.23 5.98
C GLU A 20 10.22 4.14 5.22
N SER A 21 9.19 3.53 5.82
CA SER A 21 7.88 3.38 5.19
C SER A 21 7.18 4.71 5.00
N ILE A 22 7.19 5.59 6.00
CA ILE A 22 6.63 6.94 5.88
C ILE A 22 7.28 7.68 4.72
N GLU A 23 8.60 7.66 4.64
CA GLU A 23 9.34 8.34 3.56
C GLU A 23 9.04 7.74 2.19
N TRP A 24 8.92 6.40 2.11
CA TRP A 24 8.58 5.73 0.85
C TRP A 24 7.20 6.16 0.34
N TYR A 25 6.19 6.14 1.22
CA TYR A 25 4.82 6.52 0.85
C TYR A 25 4.71 8.01 0.53
N ARG A 26 5.48 8.85 1.24
CA ARG A 26 5.54 10.28 0.94
C ARG A 26 6.12 10.53 -0.45
N LYS A 27 7.28 9.96 -0.71
CA LYS A 27 8.04 10.19 -1.94
C LYS A 27 7.35 9.62 -3.17
N ASN A 28 6.84 8.41 -3.07
CA ASN A 28 6.34 7.68 -4.23
C ASN A 28 4.84 7.82 -4.48
N LEU A 29 4.04 8.00 -3.44
CA LEU A 29 2.58 8.07 -3.58
C LEU A 29 1.98 9.39 -3.07
N GLY A 30 2.77 10.29 -2.51
CA GLY A 30 2.28 11.60 -2.08
C GLY A 30 1.49 11.59 -0.79
N PHE A 31 1.67 10.57 0.05
CA PHE A 31 1.06 10.56 1.38
C PHE A 31 1.80 11.51 2.33
N LYS A 32 1.10 11.95 3.35
CA LYS A 32 1.68 12.74 4.44
C LYS A 32 1.22 12.18 5.77
N VAL A 33 1.96 12.45 6.83
CA VAL A 33 1.58 12.03 8.19
C VAL A 33 0.33 12.80 8.61
N LEU A 34 -0.71 12.07 8.98
CA LEU A 34 -1.94 12.63 9.53
C LEU A 34 -1.84 12.76 11.05
N LYS A 35 -1.44 11.67 11.71
CA LYS A 35 -1.22 11.67 13.16
C LYS A 35 -0.31 10.52 13.55
N GLU A 36 0.38 10.68 14.68
CA GLU A 36 1.24 9.67 15.26
C GLU A 36 0.66 9.26 16.60
N ASP A 37 0.11 8.05 16.67
CA ASP A 37 -0.37 7.49 17.94
C ASP A 37 0.81 7.05 18.83
N GLY A 38 1.96 6.80 18.21
CA GLY A 38 3.18 6.40 18.88
C GLY A 38 3.18 4.93 19.30
N TYR A 39 4.03 4.62 20.25
CA TYR A 39 4.18 3.25 20.75
C TYR A 39 3.00 2.87 21.65
N VAL A 40 2.40 1.71 21.38
CA VAL A 40 1.27 1.17 22.14
C VAL A 40 1.74 -0.10 22.85
N PRO A 41 2.10 -0.01 24.14
CA PRO A 41 2.72 -1.13 24.88
C PRO A 41 1.95 -2.45 24.84
N PRO A 42 0.62 -2.47 25.01
CA PRO A 42 -0.12 -3.74 24.94
C PRO A 42 0.00 -4.46 23.59
N LEU A 43 0.13 -3.71 22.50
CA LEU A 43 0.32 -4.27 21.17
C LEU A 43 1.78 -4.58 20.85
N LYS A 44 2.71 -3.92 21.54
CA LYS A 44 4.15 -3.93 21.23
C LYS A 44 4.41 -3.43 19.81
N ALA A 45 3.72 -2.36 19.45
CA ALA A 45 3.79 -1.76 18.12
C ALA A 45 3.70 -0.24 18.18
N THR A 46 4.34 0.40 17.21
CA THR A 46 4.19 1.83 16.94
C THR A 46 3.16 2.01 15.82
N ILE A 47 2.27 2.97 15.98
CA ILE A 47 1.19 3.25 15.02
C ILE A 47 1.30 4.67 14.50
N VAL A 48 1.27 4.82 13.18
CA VAL A 48 1.22 6.12 12.50
C VAL A 48 0.15 6.06 11.41
N PHE A 49 -0.65 7.11 11.31
CA PHE A 49 -1.62 7.27 10.23
C PHE A 49 -1.06 8.21 9.16
N LEU A 50 -1.12 7.77 7.91
CA LEU A 50 -0.84 8.59 6.75
C LEU A 50 -2.14 8.95 6.04
N GLU A 51 -2.12 10.01 5.25
CA GLU A 51 -3.30 10.50 4.55
C GLU A 51 -2.92 11.04 3.19
N LYS A 52 -3.78 10.77 2.20
CA LYS A 52 -3.74 11.36 0.87
C LYS A 52 -5.17 11.51 0.36
N ASP A 53 -5.56 12.75 0.05
CA ASP A 53 -6.87 13.07 -0.55
C ASP A 53 -8.05 12.40 0.17
N GLY A 54 -7.99 12.39 1.50
CA GLY A 54 -9.04 11.81 2.35
C GLY A 54 -8.91 10.31 2.59
N PHE A 55 -8.02 9.62 1.89
CA PHE A 55 -7.76 8.20 2.14
C PHE A 55 -6.67 8.05 3.19
N GLN A 56 -6.91 7.18 4.17
CA GLN A 56 -6.00 6.97 5.29
C GLN A 56 -5.37 5.58 5.27
N LEU A 57 -4.07 5.54 5.62
CA LEU A 57 -3.34 4.30 5.89
C LEU A 57 -2.92 4.29 7.35
N GLU A 58 -3.23 3.19 8.04
CA GLU A 58 -2.71 2.95 9.39
C GLU A 58 -1.49 2.03 9.27
N LEU A 59 -0.32 2.54 9.65
CA LEU A 59 0.92 1.76 9.60
C LEU A 59 1.26 1.23 10.98
N PHE A 60 1.65 -0.05 11.02
CA PHE A 60 2.05 -0.74 12.26
C PHE A 60 3.49 -1.20 12.15
N GLU A 61 4.32 -0.78 13.10
CA GLU A 61 5.67 -1.33 13.25
C GLU A 61 5.75 -2.08 14.57
N TYR A 62 5.80 -3.40 14.50
CA TYR A 62 5.94 -4.25 15.69
C TYR A 62 7.39 -4.33 16.14
N ASP A 63 7.61 -4.58 17.45
CA ASP A 63 8.96 -4.79 17.98
C ASP A 63 9.64 -5.96 17.26
N GLU A 64 8.85 -7.01 16.95
CA GLU A 64 9.33 -8.20 16.25
C GLU A 64 8.44 -8.48 15.04
N PRO A 65 8.66 -7.79 13.92
CA PRO A 65 7.83 -8.00 12.73
C PRO A 65 8.07 -9.37 12.13
N LYS A 66 6.98 -10.00 11.66
CA LYS A 66 7.06 -11.26 10.93
C LYS A 66 7.25 -10.96 9.45
N LYS A 67 8.13 -11.72 8.81
CA LYS A 67 8.40 -11.59 7.39
C LYS A 67 7.12 -11.82 6.57
N ILE A 68 6.92 -11.00 5.53
CA ILE A 68 5.85 -11.21 4.57
C ILE A 68 6.03 -12.57 3.89
N PRO A 69 4.97 -13.42 3.82
CA PRO A 69 5.08 -14.71 3.16
C PRO A 69 5.44 -14.55 1.68
N GLU A 70 6.27 -15.45 1.17
CA GLU A 70 6.81 -15.38 -0.19
C GLU A 70 5.71 -15.39 -1.26
N ASP A 71 4.65 -16.16 -1.07
CA ASP A 71 3.52 -16.24 -2.00
C ASP A 71 2.69 -14.95 -2.06
N ARG A 72 2.88 -14.03 -1.12
CA ARG A 72 2.25 -12.71 -1.15
C ARG A 72 3.04 -11.67 -1.94
N LEU A 73 4.21 -12.01 -2.44
CA LEU A 73 5.09 -11.06 -3.15
C LEU A 73 4.74 -10.89 -4.63
N THR A 74 3.94 -11.77 -5.19
CA THR A 74 3.50 -11.67 -6.59
C THR A 74 1.98 -11.66 -6.68
N PRO A 75 1.39 -10.84 -7.57
CA PRO A 75 -0.07 -10.74 -7.66
C PRO A 75 -0.75 -12.08 -7.92
N ASN A 76 -0.18 -12.88 -8.82
CA ASN A 76 -0.81 -14.14 -9.24
C ASN A 76 -0.95 -15.15 -8.10
N THR A 77 0.06 -15.27 -7.27
CA THR A 77 0.02 -16.19 -6.12
C THR A 77 -0.75 -15.60 -4.95
N ASP A 78 -0.61 -14.29 -4.70
CA ASP A 78 -1.32 -13.63 -3.61
C ASP A 78 -2.85 -13.66 -3.80
N LEU A 79 -3.33 -13.45 -5.03
CA LEU A 79 -4.76 -13.43 -5.32
C LEU A 79 -5.46 -14.76 -5.02
N GLN A 80 -4.73 -15.88 -5.04
CA GLN A 80 -5.29 -17.20 -4.76
C GLN A 80 -5.57 -17.42 -3.27
N THR A 81 -4.88 -16.69 -2.40
CA THR A 81 -5.07 -16.82 -0.95
C THR A 81 -6.26 -16.00 -0.50
N VAL A 82 -7.18 -16.62 0.20
CA VAL A 82 -8.38 -15.95 0.71
C VAL A 82 -7.99 -14.85 1.69
N GLY A 83 -8.61 -13.69 1.56
CA GLY A 83 -8.41 -12.53 2.43
C GLY A 83 -8.19 -11.25 1.64
N THR A 84 -7.97 -10.16 2.36
CA THR A 84 -7.67 -8.84 1.78
C THR A 84 -6.35 -8.90 1.01
N LYS A 85 -6.32 -8.31 -0.18
CA LYS A 85 -5.16 -8.43 -1.07
C LYS A 85 -4.33 -7.15 -1.15
N HIS A 86 -4.80 -6.18 -1.90
CA HIS A 86 -4.04 -4.97 -2.16
C HIS A 86 -4.94 -3.75 -2.18
N ILE A 87 -4.33 -2.57 -2.21
CA ILE A 87 -5.00 -1.30 -2.42
C ILE A 87 -4.76 -0.92 -3.88
N ALA A 88 -5.81 -0.44 -4.55
CA ALA A 88 -5.70 0.03 -5.92
C ALA A 88 -5.85 1.55 -5.97
N PHE A 89 -4.99 2.19 -6.75
CA PHE A 89 -5.04 3.62 -7.04
C PHE A 89 -5.33 3.83 -8.52
N GLU A 90 -5.90 4.96 -8.84
CA GLU A 90 -6.17 5.38 -10.20
C GLU A 90 -5.09 6.32 -10.70
N THR A 91 -4.74 6.23 -11.98
CA THR A 91 -3.91 7.20 -12.66
C THR A 91 -4.52 7.52 -14.02
N ASP A 92 -4.30 8.72 -14.52
CA ASP A 92 -4.69 9.10 -15.88
C ASP A 92 -3.53 8.98 -16.88
N ASP A 93 -2.31 8.70 -16.40
CA ASP A 93 -1.12 8.55 -17.23
C ASP A 93 -0.19 7.48 -16.66
N MET A 94 -0.40 6.24 -17.09
CA MET A 94 0.41 5.10 -16.61
C MET A 94 1.87 5.21 -17.04
N ALA A 95 2.14 5.75 -18.23
CA ALA A 95 3.50 5.87 -18.72
C ALA A 95 4.31 6.84 -17.87
N ALA A 96 3.73 7.99 -17.53
CA ALA A 96 4.38 8.97 -16.65
C ALA A 96 4.57 8.42 -15.24
N LEU A 97 3.57 7.73 -14.71
CA LEU A 97 3.65 7.11 -13.39
C LEU A 97 4.79 6.08 -13.34
N LYS A 98 4.86 5.20 -14.34
CA LYS A 98 5.91 4.20 -14.45
C LYS A 98 7.30 4.84 -14.52
N ALA A 99 7.44 5.88 -15.34
CA ALA A 99 8.73 6.58 -15.49
C ALA A 99 9.22 7.14 -14.15
N GLY A 100 8.32 7.71 -13.36
CA GLY A 100 8.64 8.20 -12.00
C GLY A 100 9.06 7.08 -11.06
N PHE A 101 8.38 5.95 -11.11
CA PHE A 101 8.73 4.80 -10.29
C PHE A 101 10.10 4.21 -10.67
N VAL A 102 10.39 4.11 -11.96
CA VAL A 102 11.70 3.64 -12.43
C VAL A 102 12.81 4.57 -11.95
N GLU A 103 12.61 5.87 -12.08
CA GLU A 103 13.58 6.88 -11.61
C GLU A 103 13.84 6.76 -10.10
N ASN A 104 12.80 6.49 -9.33
CA ASN A 104 12.90 6.37 -7.87
C ASN A 104 13.31 4.96 -7.40
N GLY A 105 13.55 4.02 -8.30
CA GLY A 105 13.95 2.67 -7.95
C GLY A 105 12.83 1.83 -7.32
N VAL A 106 11.57 2.15 -7.61
CA VAL A 106 10.42 1.38 -7.10
C VAL A 106 10.39 0.01 -7.77
N ASP A 107 10.10 -1.01 -6.98
CA ASP A 107 10.03 -2.40 -7.45
C ASP A 107 8.70 -2.65 -8.18
N ILE A 108 8.75 -2.75 -9.51
CA ILE A 108 7.58 -3.04 -10.34
C ILE A 108 7.41 -4.56 -10.41
N ALA A 109 6.28 -5.05 -9.87
CA ALA A 109 6.03 -6.49 -9.77
C ALA A 109 5.40 -7.08 -11.02
N HIS A 110 4.49 -6.34 -11.68
CA HIS A 110 3.74 -6.87 -12.83
C HIS A 110 3.08 -5.76 -13.61
N GLU A 111 2.98 -5.95 -14.93
CA GLU A 111 2.27 -5.03 -15.81
C GLU A 111 1.40 -5.85 -16.76
N VAL A 112 0.16 -5.42 -16.96
CA VAL A 112 -0.79 -6.11 -17.83
C VAL A 112 -1.81 -5.11 -18.37
N CYS A 113 -2.45 -5.47 -19.49
CA CYS A 113 -3.59 -4.73 -20.01
C CYS A 113 -4.85 -5.57 -19.77
N MET A 114 -5.83 -5.00 -19.06
CA MET A 114 -7.09 -5.65 -18.74
C MET A 114 -8.25 -4.78 -19.21
N GLU A 115 -9.11 -5.35 -20.06
CA GLU A 115 -10.28 -4.63 -20.59
C GLU A 115 -9.91 -3.29 -21.25
N GLY A 116 -8.76 -3.26 -21.95
CA GLY A 116 -8.27 -2.07 -22.64
C GLY A 116 -7.60 -1.04 -21.72
N LYS A 117 -7.46 -1.33 -20.44
CA LYS A 117 -6.80 -0.44 -19.48
C LYS A 117 -5.45 -0.98 -19.05
N ALA A 118 -4.47 -0.11 -18.94
CA ALA A 118 -3.18 -0.46 -18.36
C ALA A 118 -3.32 -0.67 -16.86
N VAL A 119 -2.74 -1.75 -16.35
CA VAL A 119 -2.72 -2.11 -14.93
C VAL A 119 -1.28 -2.42 -14.55
N MET A 120 -0.84 -1.89 -13.43
CA MET A 120 0.51 -2.12 -12.92
C MET A 120 0.45 -2.43 -11.44
N PHE A 121 1.24 -3.43 -11.03
CA PHE A 121 1.48 -3.73 -9.61
C PHE A 121 2.89 -3.36 -9.25
N ILE A 122 3.06 -2.70 -8.11
CA ILE A 122 4.37 -2.44 -7.52
C ILE A 122 4.43 -3.09 -6.14
N ARG A 123 5.65 -3.21 -5.59
CA ARG A 123 5.86 -3.55 -4.18
C ARG A 123 6.33 -2.30 -3.46
N ASP A 124 5.75 -2.06 -2.28
CA ASP A 124 6.30 -1.02 -1.42
C ASP A 124 7.63 -1.49 -0.81
N CYS A 125 8.24 -0.69 0.05
CA CYS A 125 9.52 -1.04 0.68
C CYS A 125 9.45 -2.24 1.63
N ASN A 126 8.24 -2.75 1.91
CA ASN A 126 8.02 -3.94 2.74
C ASN A 126 7.68 -5.17 1.89
N GLY A 127 7.48 -5.01 0.59
CA GLY A 127 7.02 -6.06 -0.29
C GLY A 127 5.50 -6.13 -0.46
N VAL A 128 4.77 -5.17 0.12
CA VAL A 128 3.30 -5.11 0.01
C VAL A 128 2.91 -4.70 -1.41
N LEU A 129 1.99 -5.45 -2.01
CA LEU A 129 1.52 -5.17 -3.37
C LEU A 129 0.56 -3.99 -3.39
N ILE A 130 0.75 -3.13 -4.38
CA ILE A 130 -0.11 -1.97 -4.66
C ILE A 130 -0.43 -1.97 -6.15
N GLU A 131 -1.70 -1.80 -6.49
CA GLU A 131 -2.17 -1.80 -7.87
C GLU A 131 -2.45 -0.38 -8.36
N PHE A 132 -2.15 -0.13 -9.63
CA PHE A 132 -2.53 1.10 -10.33
C PHE A 132 -3.32 0.74 -11.57
N ILE A 133 -4.44 1.44 -11.78
CA ILE A 133 -5.31 1.24 -12.94
C ILE A 133 -5.40 2.57 -13.67
N GLU A 134 -5.18 2.55 -14.99
CA GLU A 134 -5.29 3.75 -15.80
C GLU A 134 -6.76 4.01 -16.17
N ASN A 135 -7.25 5.18 -15.77
CA ASN A 135 -8.55 5.71 -16.16
C ASN A 135 -8.33 7.12 -16.70
N LYS A 136 -8.53 7.28 -18.01
CA LYS A 136 -8.38 8.57 -18.68
C LYS A 136 -9.69 9.36 -18.69
#